data_405001dc4eb3aa482d0c257cb0cda0da
#
_entry.id   405001dc4eb3aa482d0c257cb0cda0da
#
_cell.length_a   1.000
_cell.length_b   1.000
_cell.length_c   1.000
_cell.angle_alpha   90.00
_cell.angle_beta   90.00
_cell.angle_gamma   90.00
#
_symmetry.space_group_name_H-M   'P 1'
#
loop_
_entity.id
_entity.type
_entity.pdbx_description
1 polymer ?
#
loop_
_entity_poly.entity_id
_entity_poly.type
_entity_poly.pdbx_seq_one_letter_code
_entity_poly.pdbx_strand_id
1 'polypeptide(L)'
;MIAIDDYVVDVLMRDLVGHDRRPVCFLVYVWLAAEAERKGGSVETSYRELAESIGVSKSSVQGAVGWLVRRKLIEVRKSSVTATPCYLVLSPWRTGKK
;
A
#
# COMPACT_ATOMS: atom_id res chain seq x y z
N MET A 1 -12.92 -13.81 -1.62
CA MET A 1 -11.55 -14.30 -1.79
C MET A 1 -10.66 -13.20 -2.34
N ILE A 2 -9.43 -13.12 -1.89
CA ILE A 2 -8.48 -12.10 -2.32
C ILE A 2 -7.50 -12.72 -3.31
N ALA A 3 -7.31 -12.04 -4.45
CA ALA A 3 -6.35 -12.48 -5.44
C ALA A 3 -5.16 -11.51 -5.44
N ILE A 4 -3.95 -12.05 -5.48
CA ILE A 4 -2.73 -11.28 -5.51
C ILE A 4 -1.98 -11.59 -6.79
N ASP A 5 -1.59 -10.53 -7.51
CA ASP A 5 -0.82 -10.71 -8.74
C ASP A 5 0.50 -11.39 -8.46
N ASP A 6 0.92 -12.26 -9.35
CA ASP A 6 2.23 -12.91 -9.22
C ASP A 6 3.36 -11.90 -9.08
N TYR A 7 3.26 -10.77 -9.76
CA TYR A 7 4.27 -9.72 -9.70
C TYR A 7 4.53 -9.26 -8.27
N VAL A 8 3.47 -9.19 -7.45
CA VAL A 8 3.60 -8.74 -6.06
C VAL A 8 4.51 -9.68 -5.28
N VAL A 9 4.32 -10.97 -5.47
CA VAL A 9 5.13 -11.97 -4.74
C VAL A 9 6.51 -12.14 -5.37
N ASP A 10 6.56 -12.17 -6.70
CA ASP A 10 7.81 -12.51 -7.40
C ASP A 10 8.77 -11.33 -7.52
N VAL A 11 8.26 -10.11 -7.59
CA VAL A 11 9.09 -8.94 -7.83
C VAL A 11 9.01 -7.93 -6.70
N LEU A 12 7.81 -7.46 -6.34
CA LEU A 12 7.68 -6.42 -5.34
C LEU A 12 8.19 -6.84 -3.97
N MET A 13 7.93 -8.09 -3.57
CA MET A 13 8.41 -8.54 -2.27
C MET A 13 9.93 -8.41 -2.18
N ARG A 14 10.63 -8.95 -3.15
CA ARG A 14 12.09 -8.89 -3.15
C ARG A 14 12.60 -7.45 -3.28
N ASP A 15 11.89 -6.64 -4.07
CA ASP A 15 12.29 -5.27 -4.30
C ASP A 15 12.13 -4.41 -3.05
N LEU A 16 10.97 -4.48 -2.41
CA LEU A 16 10.70 -3.64 -1.23
C LEU A 16 11.38 -4.18 0.02
N VAL A 17 11.37 -5.49 0.22
CA VAL A 17 11.95 -6.07 1.42
C VAL A 17 13.47 -6.15 1.33
N GLY A 18 13.97 -6.66 0.22
CA GLY A 18 15.40 -6.88 0.05
C GLY A 18 16.15 -5.67 -0.45
N HIS A 19 15.80 -5.16 -1.61
CA HIS A 19 16.52 -4.06 -2.22
C HIS A 19 16.33 -2.75 -1.45
N ASP A 20 15.07 -2.38 -1.20
CA ASP A 20 14.78 -1.13 -0.48
C ASP A 20 14.97 -1.27 1.02
N ARG A 21 15.04 -2.51 1.52
CA ARG A 21 15.14 -2.80 2.95
C ARG A 21 14.01 -2.18 3.75
N ARG A 22 12.80 -2.25 3.20
CA ARG A 22 11.62 -1.69 3.85
C ARG A 22 10.48 -2.70 3.88
N PRO A 23 10.61 -3.75 4.72
CA PRO A 23 9.56 -4.78 4.78
C PRO A 23 8.19 -4.23 5.15
N VAL A 24 8.13 -3.18 5.98
CA VAL A 24 6.84 -2.61 6.34
C VAL A 24 6.12 -2.06 5.11
N CYS A 25 6.87 -1.52 4.13
CA CYS A 25 6.27 -1.03 2.90
C CYS A 25 5.55 -2.16 2.16
N PHE A 26 6.17 -3.33 2.10
CA PHE A 26 5.53 -4.47 1.45
C PHE A 26 4.26 -4.87 2.19
N LEU A 27 4.32 -4.90 3.52
CA LEU A 27 3.15 -5.26 4.32
C LEU A 27 2.01 -4.28 4.12
N VAL A 28 2.31 -2.98 4.11
CA VAL A 28 1.30 -1.95 3.89
C VAL A 28 0.70 -2.09 2.50
N TYR A 29 1.54 -2.30 1.50
CA TYR A 29 1.05 -2.44 0.13
C TYR A 29 0.10 -3.65 0.00
N VAL A 30 0.50 -4.80 0.53
CA VAL A 30 -0.31 -6.02 0.43
C VAL A 30 -1.64 -5.83 1.16
N TRP A 31 -1.61 -5.23 2.36
CA TRP A 31 -2.84 -5.02 3.11
C TRP A 31 -3.80 -4.10 2.36
N LEU A 32 -3.27 -3.00 1.82
CA LEU A 32 -4.09 -2.07 1.06
C LEU A 32 -4.65 -2.72 -0.20
N ALA A 33 -3.83 -3.50 -0.89
CA ALA A 33 -4.28 -4.19 -2.09
C ALA A 33 -5.41 -5.17 -1.77
N ALA A 34 -5.29 -5.88 -0.65
CA ALA A 34 -6.33 -6.82 -0.23
C ALA A 34 -7.63 -6.09 0.10
N GLU A 35 -7.53 -4.97 0.82
CA GLU A 35 -8.73 -4.20 1.18
C GLU A 35 -9.36 -3.57 -0.05
N ALA A 36 -8.56 -3.12 -1.00
CA ALA A 36 -9.07 -2.55 -2.23
C ALA A 36 -9.89 -3.60 -3.00
N GLU A 37 -9.42 -4.85 -3.01
CA GLU A 37 -10.16 -5.94 -3.62
C GLU A 37 -11.52 -6.13 -2.96
N ARG A 38 -11.53 -6.12 -1.64
CA ARG A 38 -12.77 -6.33 -0.88
C ARG A 38 -13.75 -5.18 -1.06
N LYS A 39 -13.25 -3.96 -1.21
CA LYS A 39 -14.10 -2.77 -1.24
C LYS A 39 -14.33 -2.23 -2.64
N GLY A 40 -13.77 -2.88 -3.63
CA GLY A 40 -14.03 -2.51 -5.01
C GLY A 40 -13.23 -1.32 -5.53
N GLY A 41 -12.08 -1.02 -4.92
CA GLY A 41 -11.24 0.02 -5.48
C GLY A 41 -10.40 0.74 -4.43
N SER A 42 -10.90 1.88 -3.91
CA SER A 42 -10.13 2.67 -2.97
C SER A 42 -10.37 2.23 -1.53
N VAL A 43 -9.46 2.60 -0.65
CA VAL A 43 -9.51 2.24 0.76
C VAL A 43 -9.39 3.51 1.60
N GLU A 44 -10.38 3.76 2.45
CA GLU A 44 -10.34 4.89 3.35
C GLU A 44 -9.98 4.38 4.74
N THR A 45 -8.81 4.76 5.25
CA THR A 45 -8.34 4.28 6.53
C THR A 45 -7.30 5.24 7.09
N SER A 46 -7.19 5.29 8.42
CA SER A 46 -6.20 6.13 9.09
C SER A 46 -4.89 5.37 9.27
N TYR A 47 -3.82 6.08 9.55
CA TYR A 47 -2.53 5.46 9.89
C TYR A 47 -2.68 4.54 11.09
N ARG A 48 -3.49 4.97 12.06
CA ARG A 48 -3.70 4.17 13.26
C ARG A 48 -4.39 2.85 12.95
N GLU A 49 -5.42 2.89 12.11
CA GLU A 49 -6.11 1.68 11.71
C GLU A 49 -5.20 0.74 10.92
N LEU A 50 -4.40 1.32 10.03
CA LEU A 50 -3.43 0.54 9.27
C LEU A 50 -2.43 -0.13 10.21
N ALA A 51 -1.89 0.64 11.15
CA ALA A 51 -0.91 0.11 12.10
C ALA A 51 -1.48 -1.03 12.91
N GLU A 52 -2.71 -0.88 13.39
CA GLU A 52 -3.36 -1.91 14.19
C GLU A 52 -3.66 -3.16 13.36
N SER A 53 -4.10 -2.96 12.12
CA SER A 53 -4.45 -4.08 11.26
C SER A 53 -3.24 -4.90 10.84
N ILE A 54 -2.11 -4.24 10.63
CA ILE A 54 -0.90 -4.90 10.16
C ILE A 54 -0.05 -5.40 11.33
N GLY A 55 -0.12 -4.71 12.46
CA GLY A 55 0.66 -5.09 13.63
C GLY A 55 2.00 -4.38 13.71
N VAL A 56 2.06 -3.14 13.26
CA VAL A 56 3.29 -2.32 13.32
C VAL A 56 2.96 -0.98 13.95
N SER A 57 3.98 -0.16 14.18
CA SER A 57 3.77 1.14 14.79
C SER A 57 3.20 2.14 13.78
N LYS A 58 2.54 3.17 14.30
CA LYS A 58 2.00 4.22 13.47
C LYS A 58 3.10 4.95 12.68
N SER A 59 4.23 5.20 13.32
CA SER A 59 5.34 5.88 12.65
C SER A 59 5.91 5.02 11.53
N SER A 60 5.93 3.71 11.70
CA SER A 60 6.37 2.81 10.64
C SER A 60 5.43 2.89 9.44
N VAL A 61 4.12 2.96 9.72
CA VAL A 61 3.14 3.11 8.64
C VAL A 61 3.31 4.43 7.90
N GLN A 62 3.52 5.52 8.64
CA GLN A 62 3.73 6.83 8.03
C GLN A 62 4.92 6.82 7.07
N GLY A 63 6.02 6.25 7.52
CA GLY A 63 7.21 6.14 6.70
C GLY A 63 6.97 5.27 5.47
N ALA A 64 6.28 4.16 5.67
CA ALA A 64 5.98 3.23 4.58
C ALA A 64 5.08 3.87 3.53
N VAL A 65 4.05 4.59 3.96
CA VAL A 65 3.13 5.25 3.03
C VAL A 65 3.90 6.28 2.20
N GLY A 66 4.74 7.08 2.85
CA GLY A 66 5.53 8.07 2.13
C GLY A 66 6.45 7.44 1.09
N TRP A 67 7.05 6.31 1.43
CA TRP A 67 7.92 5.61 0.49
C TRP A 67 7.15 5.04 -0.68
N LEU A 68 6.00 4.43 -0.41
CA LEU A 68 5.17 3.83 -1.45
C LEU A 68 4.65 4.90 -2.42
N VAL A 69 4.31 6.08 -1.91
CA VAL A 69 3.89 7.18 -2.76
C VAL A 69 5.03 7.59 -3.68
N ARG A 70 6.24 7.70 -3.15
CA ARG A 70 7.41 8.04 -3.95
C ARG A 70 7.70 6.99 -5.01
N ARG A 71 7.50 5.72 -4.67
CA ARG A 71 7.69 4.63 -5.63
C ARG A 71 6.53 4.50 -6.60
N LYS A 72 5.49 5.34 -6.44
CA LYS A 72 4.31 5.34 -7.31
C LYS A 72 3.55 4.02 -7.27
N LEU A 73 3.53 3.41 -6.09
CA LEU A 73 2.79 2.17 -5.88
C LEU A 73 1.44 2.42 -5.23
N ILE A 74 1.27 3.57 -4.57
CA ILE A 74 -0.03 3.98 -4.05
C ILE A 74 -0.19 5.48 -4.25
N GLU A 75 -1.44 5.92 -4.19
CA GLU A 75 -1.79 7.33 -4.26
C GLU A 75 -2.65 7.65 -3.04
N VAL A 76 -2.42 8.80 -2.42
CA VAL A 76 -3.16 9.20 -1.22
C VAL A 76 -3.94 10.46 -1.54
N ARG A 77 -5.23 10.47 -1.19
CA ARG A 77 -6.08 11.63 -1.38
C ARG A 77 -6.78 11.97 -0.09
N LYS A 78 -6.87 13.26 0.20
CA LYS A 78 -7.59 13.78 1.36
C LYS A 78 -8.45 14.93 0.93
N SER A 79 -9.68 15.01 1.47
CA SER A 79 -10.55 16.13 1.20
C SER A 79 -10.19 17.36 2.04
N SER A 80 -9.52 17.13 3.17
CA SER A 80 -9.04 18.22 4.03
C SER A 80 -7.89 17.70 4.89
N VAL A 81 -7.25 18.62 5.64
CA VAL A 81 -6.12 18.26 6.49
C VAL A 81 -6.52 17.23 7.55
N THR A 82 -7.74 17.36 8.07
CA THR A 82 -8.20 16.48 9.14
C THR A 82 -8.99 15.27 8.64
N ALA A 83 -9.20 15.16 7.33
CA ALA A 83 -9.97 14.04 6.78
C ALA A 83 -9.17 12.75 6.82
N THR A 84 -9.88 11.64 6.93
CA THR A 84 -9.25 10.33 6.81
C THR A 84 -8.72 10.15 5.39
N PRO A 85 -7.47 9.73 5.22
CA PRO A 85 -6.92 9.55 3.87
C PRO A 85 -7.62 8.45 3.11
N CYS A 86 -7.72 8.63 1.81
CA CYS A 86 -8.22 7.62 0.89
C CYS A 86 -7.06 7.14 0.04
N TYR A 87 -6.85 5.83 0.00
CA TYR A 87 -5.72 5.23 -0.70
C TYR A 87 -6.16 4.54 -1.98
N LEU A 88 -5.40 4.78 -3.04
CA LEU A 88 -5.57 4.08 -4.31
C LEU A 88 -4.34 3.23 -4.52
N VAL A 89 -4.53 1.94 -4.72
CA VAL A 89 -3.43 1.02 -4.96
C VAL A 89 -3.14 1.00 -6.44
N LEU A 90 -1.89 1.25 -6.79
CA LEU A 90 -1.47 1.32 -8.18
C LEU A 90 -0.79 0.03 -8.57
N SER A 91 -1.02 -0.40 -9.81
CA SER A 91 -0.43 -1.62 -10.34
C SER A 91 0.23 -1.29 -11.67
N PRO A 92 1.34 -0.55 -11.65
CA PRO A 92 1.95 -0.07 -12.90
C PRO A 92 2.31 -1.19 -13.88
N TRP A 93 2.61 -2.38 -13.37
CA TRP A 93 2.92 -3.50 -14.25
C TRP A 93 1.71 -3.96 -15.08
N ARG A 94 0.50 -3.67 -14.60
CA ARG A 94 -0.70 -4.06 -15.34
C ARG A 94 -0.97 -3.16 -16.52
N THR A 95 -0.54 -1.90 -16.42
CA THR A 95 -0.80 -0.93 -17.46
C THR A 95 0.38 -0.75 -18.39
N GLY A 96 1.42 -1.48 -18.13
CA GLY A 96 2.67 -1.25 -18.84
C GLY A 96 2.65 -1.65 -20.28
N LYS A 97 1.54 -2.14 -20.74
CA LYS A 97 1.58 -2.41 -22.01
C LYS A 97 1.55 -1.18 -22.70
N LYS A 98 2.04 -0.77 -22.85
CA LYS A 98 2.04 0.35 -23.41
C LYS A 98 2.96 0.69 -23.70
#